data_583717df3141d6d3c0eb01927631def9
#
_entry.id   583717df3141d6d3c0eb01927631def9
#
_cell.length_a   1.000
_cell.length_b   1.000
_cell.length_c   1.000
_cell.angle_alpha   90.00
_cell.angle_beta   90.00
_cell.angle_gamma   90.00
#
_symmetry.space_group_name_H-M   'P 1'
#
loop_
_entity.id
_entity.type
_entity.pdbx_description
1 polymer ?
#
loop_
_entity_poly.entity_id
_entity_poly.type
_entity_poly.pdbx_seq_one_letter_code
_entity_poly.pdbx_strand_id
1 'polypeptide(L)'
;MVSNLSFDPGTIRTWLDRVRARGVTMPMLLGLPGPIDRAKLLTMATKIGVGDSTRFLAKHKGTFARLAAPGGFTGERFLEQCAPALARPEARVTGLHVYTFNQVAETEAWRRGYLERLMAVR
;
A
#
# COMPACT_ATOMS: atom_id res chain seq x y z
N MET A 1 -7.97 -13.52 -1.14
CA MET A 1 -7.67 -12.57 -2.22
C MET A 1 -6.59 -11.61 -1.73
N VAL A 2 -5.66 -11.23 -2.58
CA VAL A 2 -4.62 -10.25 -2.27
C VAL A 2 -4.79 -9.07 -3.22
N SER A 3 -4.80 -7.85 -2.69
CA SER A 3 -4.82 -6.67 -3.55
C SER A 3 -3.47 -6.50 -4.25
N ASN A 4 -3.50 -5.81 -5.38
CA ASN A 4 -2.26 -5.42 -6.02
C ASN A 4 -1.53 -4.39 -5.17
N LEU A 5 -0.24 -4.21 -5.43
CA LEU A 5 0.56 -3.20 -4.75
C LEU A 5 0.00 -1.80 -5.02
N SER A 6 -0.17 -1.00 -3.99
CA SER A 6 -0.64 0.38 -4.12
C SER A 6 0.10 1.30 -3.16
N PHE A 7 0.20 2.56 -3.56
CA PHE A 7 0.85 3.62 -2.78
C PHE A 7 -0.14 4.73 -2.38
N ASP A 8 -1.38 4.64 -2.85
CA ASP A 8 -2.39 5.69 -2.65
C ASP A 8 -3.62 5.16 -1.92
N PRO A 9 -3.89 5.66 -0.69
CA PRO A 9 -5.05 5.22 0.08
C PRO A 9 -6.39 5.44 -0.63
N GLY A 10 -6.52 6.53 -1.37
CA GLY A 10 -7.74 6.82 -2.12
C GLY A 10 -8.03 5.80 -3.21
N THR A 11 -6.98 5.36 -3.92
CA THR A 11 -7.09 4.32 -4.94
C THR A 11 -7.56 2.99 -4.33
N ILE A 12 -7.01 2.61 -3.19
CA ILE A 12 -7.39 1.37 -2.50
C ILE A 12 -8.86 1.44 -2.07
N ARG A 13 -9.29 2.54 -1.49
CA ARG A 13 -10.68 2.69 -1.05
C ARG A 13 -11.64 2.58 -2.23
N THR A 14 -11.37 3.29 -3.31
CA THR A 14 -12.22 3.27 -4.51
C THR A 14 -12.28 1.87 -5.12
N TRP A 15 -11.14 1.21 -5.25
CA TRP A 15 -11.07 -0.15 -5.78
C TRP A 15 -11.85 -1.12 -4.90
N LEU A 16 -11.68 -1.05 -3.59
CA LEU A 16 -12.36 -1.93 -2.64
C LEU A 16 -13.87 -1.76 -2.71
N ASP A 17 -14.34 -0.52 -2.75
CA ASP A 17 -15.76 -0.23 -2.88
C ASP A 17 -16.34 -0.81 -4.18
N ARG A 18 -15.62 -0.70 -5.29
CA ARG A 18 -16.03 -1.27 -6.59
C ARG A 18 -16.08 -2.79 -6.56
N VAL A 19 -15.09 -3.42 -5.97
CA VAL A 19 -15.02 -4.89 -5.86
C VAL A 19 -16.19 -5.41 -5.02
N ARG A 20 -16.46 -4.77 -3.89
CA ARG A 20 -17.57 -5.18 -3.00
C ARG A 20 -18.93 -4.92 -3.64
N ALA A 21 -19.07 -3.82 -4.37
CA ALA A 21 -20.30 -3.50 -5.10
C ALA A 21 -20.63 -4.52 -6.19
N ARG A 22 -19.63 -5.20 -6.73
CA ARG A 22 -19.82 -6.27 -7.71
C ARG A 22 -20.14 -7.63 -7.08
N GLY A 23 -20.32 -7.68 -5.78
CA GLY A 23 -20.69 -8.90 -5.07
C GLY A 23 -19.53 -9.80 -4.68
N VAL A 24 -18.30 -9.35 -4.83
CA VAL A 24 -17.12 -10.10 -4.38
C VAL A 24 -17.00 -9.97 -2.86
N THR A 25 -17.14 -11.08 -2.14
CA THR A 25 -17.16 -11.10 -0.67
C THR A 25 -15.94 -11.80 -0.06
N MET A 26 -14.98 -12.23 -0.86
CA MET A 26 -13.79 -12.91 -0.37
C MET A 26 -13.00 -12.05 0.62
N PRO A 27 -12.48 -12.64 1.71
CA PRO A 27 -11.51 -11.96 2.55
C PRO A 27 -10.30 -11.49 1.75
N MET A 28 -9.77 -10.33 2.11
CA MET A 28 -8.69 -9.70 1.37
C MET A 28 -7.49 -9.41 2.26
N LEU A 29 -6.29 -9.62 1.71
CA LEU A 29 -5.05 -9.09 2.25
C LEU A 29 -4.68 -7.85 1.45
N LEU A 30 -4.41 -6.76 2.14
CA LEU A 30 -3.99 -5.51 1.50
C LEU A 30 -2.50 -5.60 1.13
N GLY A 31 -2.18 -5.40 -0.15
CA GLY A 31 -0.81 -5.37 -0.64
C GLY A 31 -0.15 -4.01 -0.43
N LEU A 32 1.04 -4.02 0.19
CA LEU A 32 1.82 -2.79 0.36
C LEU A 32 3.32 -3.12 0.29
N PRO A 33 4.17 -2.15 -0.08
CA PRO A 33 5.61 -2.38 -0.07
C PRO A 33 6.15 -2.33 1.36
N GLY A 34 7.12 -3.20 1.65
CA GLY A 34 7.94 -3.09 2.84
C GLY A 34 8.93 -1.92 2.72
N PRO A 35 9.80 -1.74 3.71
CA PRO A 35 10.85 -0.73 3.63
C PRO A 35 11.71 -0.96 2.41
N ILE A 36 11.86 0.08 1.60
CA ILE A 36 12.62 0.02 0.36
C ILE A 36 13.20 1.41 0.15
N ASP A 37 14.41 1.47 -0.39
CA ASP A 37 15.02 2.76 -0.66
C ASP A 37 14.20 3.52 -1.72
N ARG A 38 14.21 4.85 -1.63
CA ARG A 38 13.34 5.71 -2.43
C ARG A 38 13.60 5.56 -3.94
N ALA A 39 14.86 5.40 -4.35
CA ALA A 39 15.19 5.21 -5.75
C ALA A 39 14.60 3.91 -6.31
N LYS A 40 14.70 2.82 -5.55
CA LYS A 40 14.09 1.54 -5.92
C LYS A 40 12.57 1.65 -5.95
N LEU A 41 11.97 2.35 -4.99
CA LEU A 41 10.53 2.54 -4.95
C LEU A 41 10.03 3.26 -6.20
N LEU A 42 10.69 4.34 -6.61
CA LEU A 42 10.36 5.09 -7.82
C LEU A 42 10.51 4.22 -9.07
N THR A 43 11.60 3.44 -9.16
CA THR A 43 11.81 2.51 -10.26
C THR A 43 10.69 1.47 -10.34
N MET A 44 10.30 0.91 -9.21
CA MET A 44 9.23 -0.07 -9.14
C MET A 44 7.88 0.53 -9.53
N ALA A 45 7.58 1.73 -9.04
CA ALA A 45 6.34 2.42 -9.39
C ALA A 45 6.25 2.68 -10.90
N THR A 46 7.36 3.06 -11.52
CA THR A 46 7.45 3.25 -12.96
C THR A 46 7.23 1.95 -13.72
N LYS A 47 7.84 0.85 -13.28
CA LYS A 47 7.70 -0.46 -13.91
C LYS A 47 6.27 -1.02 -13.81
N ILE A 48 5.60 -0.82 -12.70
CA ILE A 48 4.22 -1.25 -12.52
C ILE A 48 3.30 -0.56 -13.52
N GLY A 49 3.64 0.67 -13.93
CA GLY A 49 2.90 1.42 -14.92
C GLY A 49 3.37 1.26 -16.36
N VAL A 50 4.23 0.29 -16.66
CA VAL A 50 4.96 0.19 -17.95
C VAL A 50 4.04 0.09 -19.17
N GLY A 51 2.89 -0.55 -19.09
CA GLY A 51 1.98 -0.65 -20.24
C GLY A 51 1.45 0.70 -20.73
N ASP A 52 1.32 1.67 -19.82
CA ASP A 52 0.78 3.00 -20.07
C ASP A 52 1.59 4.07 -19.35
N SER A 53 2.91 3.94 -19.38
CA SER A 53 3.81 4.75 -18.54
C SER A 53 3.59 6.26 -18.68
N THR A 54 3.39 6.75 -19.90
CA THR A 54 3.16 8.19 -20.14
C THR A 54 1.83 8.64 -19.56
N ARG A 55 0.77 7.86 -19.76
CA ARG A 55 -0.54 8.12 -19.18
C ARG A 55 -0.52 8.01 -17.66
N PHE A 56 0.16 6.99 -17.15
CA PHE A 56 0.30 6.77 -15.72
C PHE A 56 1.03 7.95 -15.06
N LEU A 57 2.16 8.39 -15.63
CA LEU A 57 2.90 9.55 -15.12
C LEU A 57 2.07 10.83 -15.16
N ALA A 58 1.37 11.09 -16.27
CA ALA A 58 0.50 12.25 -16.39
C ALA A 58 -0.65 12.23 -15.39
N LYS A 59 -1.27 11.06 -15.19
CA LYS A 59 -2.41 10.89 -14.31
C LYS A 59 -2.02 10.90 -12.83
N HIS A 60 -0.79 10.48 -12.49
CA HIS A 60 -0.33 10.29 -11.11
C HIS A 60 0.86 11.19 -10.74
N LYS A 61 0.96 12.37 -11.35
CA LYS A 61 2.01 13.35 -11.04
C LYS A 61 2.11 13.66 -9.55
N GLY A 62 0.98 13.85 -8.88
CA GLY A 62 0.95 14.13 -7.46
C GLY A 62 1.47 12.97 -6.61
N THR A 63 1.15 11.73 -7.01
CA THR A 63 1.63 10.53 -6.34
C THR A 63 3.15 10.41 -6.49
N PHE A 64 3.67 10.59 -7.71
CA PHE A 64 5.12 10.55 -7.95
C PHE A 64 5.85 11.64 -7.19
N ALA A 65 5.33 12.85 -7.17
CA ALA A 65 5.91 13.95 -6.41
C ALA A 65 5.99 13.62 -4.90
N ARG A 66 4.94 13.02 -4.37
CA ARG A 66 4.91 12.59 -2.96
C ARG A 66 5.92 11.48 -2.68
N LEU A 67 6.05 10.51 -3.59
CA LEU A 67 7.02 9.41 -3.44
C LEU A 67 8.46 9.93 -3.52
N ALA A 68 8.70 10.93 -4.36
CA ALA A 68 10.02 11.52 -4.54
C ALA A 68 10.41 12.48 -3.40
N ALA A 69 9.45 13.02 -2.67
CA ALA A 69 9.70 13.94 -1.57
C ALA A 69 10.38 13.22 -0.39
N PRO A 70 11.27 13.90 0.36
CA PRO A 70 11.86 13.32 1.57
C PRO A 70 10.76 12.87 2.55
N GLY A 71 10.80 11.59 2.96
CA GLY A 71 9.79 11.00 3.82
C GLY A 71 8.41 10.83 3.16
N GLY A 72 8.34 10.86 1.82
CA GLY A 72 7.08 10.90 1.09
C GLY A 72 6.20 9.67 1.22
N PHE A 73 6.80 8.47 1.28
CA PHE A 73 6.04 7.24 1.50
C PHE A 73 6.62 6.49 2.70
N THR A 74 5.74 6.14 3.64
CA THR A 74 6.04 5.17 4.70
C THR A 74 4.87 4.20 4.79
N GLY A 75 5.16 2.92 5.02
CA GLY A 75 4.13 1.91 5.21
C GLY A 75 3.17 2.25 6.34
N GLU A 76 3.69 2.79 7.43
CA GLU A 76 2.88 3.17 8.58
C GLU A 76 1.89 4.28 8.26
N ARG A 77 2.33 5.35 7.59
CA ARG A 77 1.46 6.45 7.20
C ARG A 77 0.39 5.99 6.22
N PHE A 78 0.77 5.14 5.27
CA PHE A 78 -0.17 4.56 4.32
C PHE A 78 -1.26 3.76 5.05
N LEU A 79 -0.88 2.92 6.01
CA LEU A 79 -1.82 2.12 6.81
C LEU A 79 -2.72 3.00 7.66
N GLU A 80 -2.20 4.04 8.27
CA GLU A 80 -3.00 4.99 9.05
C GLU A 80 -4.05 5.68 8.19
N GLN A 81 -3.69 6.07 6.97
CA GLN A 81 -4.62 6.70 6.05
C GLN A 81 -5.67 5.72 5.50
N CYS A 82 -5.32 4.45 5.35
CA CYS A 82 -6.25 3.41 4.93
C CYS A 82 -7.14 2.92 6.05
N ALA A 83 -6.75 3.05 7.31
CA ALA A 83 -7.39 2.42 8.44
C ALA A 83 -8.91 2.65 8.52
N PRO A 84 -9.45 3.87 8.32
CA PRO A 84 -10.91 4.07 8.38
C PRO A 84 -11.67 3.23 7.35
N ALA A 85 -11.13 3.07 6.14
CA ALA A 85 -11.76 2.25 5.11
C ALA A 85 -11.62 0.76 5.40
N LEU A 86 -10.46 0.35 5.91
CA LEU A 86 -10.15 -1.06 6.17
C LEU A 86 -10.90 -1.59 7.40
N ALA A 87 -11.21 -0.74 8.36
CA ALA A 87 -11.87 -1.14 9.61
C ALA A 87 -13.35 -1.45 9.43
N ARG A 88 -13.95 -1.08 8.30
CA ARG A 88 -15.36 -1.36 8.04
C ARG A 88 -15.58 -2.88 7.90
N PRO A 89 -16.58 -3.48 8.57
CA PRO A 89 -16.83 -4.93 8.46
C PRO A 89 -17.07 -5.40 7.03
N GLU A 90 -17.76 -4.60 6.23
CA GLU A 90 -18.04 -4.92 4.81
C GLU A 90 -16.78 -4.90 3.93
N ALA A 91 -15.71 -4.27 4.37
CA ALA A 91 -14.44 -4.27 3.63
C ALA A 91 -13.80 -5.66 3.62
N ARG A 92 -13.98 -6.44 4.68
CA ARG A 92 -13.45 -7.80 4.85
C ARG A 92 -11.95 -7.89 4.60
N VAL A 93 -11.21 -6.91 5.10
CA VAL A 93 -9.75 -6.91 5.06
C VAL A 93 -9.25 -7.64 6.31
N THR A 94 -8.57 -8.76 6.12
CA THR A 94 -8.18 -9.67 7.21
C THR A 94 -6.70 -9.57 7.56
N GLY A 95 -5.91 -8.85 6.78
CA GLY A 95 -4.49 -8.70 7.05
C GLY A 95 -3.76 -7.98 5.93
N LEU A 96 -2.44 -8.05 6.01
CA LEU A 96 -1.55 -7.37 5.08
C LEU A 96 -0.71 -8.38 4.31
N HIS A 97 -0.43 -8.07 3.06
CA HIS A 97 0.55 -8.78 2.24
C HIS A 97 1.68 -7.81 1.91
N VAL A 98 2.83 -8.01 2.53
CA VAL A 98 3.95 -7.08 2.39
C VAL A 98 4.91 -7.59 1.32
N TYR A 99 5.11 -6.78 0.28
CA TYR A 99 6.07 -7.08 -0.78
C TYR A 99 7.46 -6.66 -0.31
N THR A 100 8.36 -7.60 -0.20
CA THR A 100 9.67 -7.38 0.42
C THR A 100 10.73 -6.84 -0.53
N PHE A 101 10.56 -7.03 -1.83
CA PHE A 101 11.55 -6.66 -2.86
C PHE A 101 12.97 -7.13 -2.52
N ASN A 102 13.07 -8.37 -2.03
CA ASN A 102 14.33 -8.99 -1.65
C ASN A 102 14.98 -8.40 -0.38
N GLN A 103 14.24 -7.57 0.37
CA GLN A 103 14.72 -6.97 1.63
C GLN A 103 13.96 -7.57 2.81
N VAL A 104 14.13 -8.89 3.00
CA VAL A 104 13.36 -9.65 3.98
C VAL A 104 13.73 -9.24 5.42
N ALA A 105 15.02 -9.05 5.69
CA ALA A 105 15.46 -8.69 7.04
C ALA A 105 14.94 -7.32 7.47
N GLU A 106 15.01 -6.34 6.59
CA GLU A 106 14.51 -4.98 6.82
C GLU A 106 12.99 -4.98 6.98
N THR A 107 12.29 -5.76 6.17
CA THR A 107 10.84 -5.90 6.25
C THR A 107 10.41 -6.52 7.57
N GLU A 108 11.10 -7.56 8.01
CA GLU A 108 10.80 -8.22 9.29
C GLU A 108 11.08 -7.29 10.48
N ALA A 109 12.17 -6.53 10.44
CA ALA A 109 12.47 -5.53 11.46
C ALA A 109 11.38 -4.46 11.54
N TRP A 110 10.93 -3.97 10.39
CA TRP A 110 9.84 -3.00 10.33
C TRP A 110 8.54 -3.59 10.90
N ARG A 111 8.21 -4.81 10.51
CA ARG A 111 6.99 -5.48 10.98
C ARG A 111 6.96 -5.60 12.49
N ARG A 112 8.05 -6.07 13.06
CA ARG A 112 8.18 -6.21 14.53
C ARG A 112 8.05 -4.87 15.24
N GLY A 113 8.78 -3.87 14.76
CA GLY A 113 8.74 -2.53 15.37
C GLY A 113 7.35 -1.90 15.29
N TYR A 114 6.68 -2.05 14.15
CA TYR A 114 5.32 -1.53 13.97
C TYR A 114 4.32 -2.23 14.90
N LEU A 115 4.40 -3.54 14.98
CA LEU A 115 3.54 -4.33 15.86
C LEU A 115 3.74 -3.93 17.32
N GLU A 116 4.97 -3.76 17.77
CA GLU A 116 5.28 -3.32 19.13
C GLU A 116 4.66 -1.94 19.41
N ARG A 117 4.77 -1.01 18.49
CA ARG A 117 4.16 0.32 18.64
C ARG A 117 2.64 0.25 18.72
N LEU A 118 2.00 -0.58 17.91
CA LEU A 118 0.55 -0.78 17.98
C LEU A 118 0.11 -1.37 19.31
N MET A 119 0.86 -2.31 19.85
CA MET A 119 0.55 -2.93 21.13
C MET A 119 0.81 -1.98 22.30
N ALA A 120 1.77 -1.08 22.18
CA ALA A 120 2.10 -0.11 23.23
C ALA A 120 1.01 0.96 23.38
N VAL A 121 0.21 1.22 22.35
CA VAL A 121 -0.86 2.22 22.36
C VAL A 121 -2.15 1.70 23.02
N ARG A 122 -2.21 0.42 23.27
CA ARG A 122 -3.37 -0.17 23.97
C ARG A 122 -3.28 0.12 25.48
#